data_b6b8f1754e26d303351c40f0c257db88
#
_entry.id   b6b8f1754e26d303351c40f0c257db88
#
_cell.length_a   1.000
_cell.length_b   1.000
_cell.length_c   1.000
_cell.angle_alpha   90.00
_cell.angle_beta   90.00
_cell.angle_gamma   90.00
#
_symmetry.space_group_name_H-M   'P 1'
#
loop_
_entity.id
_entity.type
_entity.pdbx_description
1 polymer ?
#
loop_
_entity_poly.entity_id
_entity_poly.type
_entity_poly.pdbx_seq_one_letter_code
_entity_poly.pdbx_strand_id
1 'polypeptide(L)'
;RNDNSSRFGKFLRLEFYHGRIIGASMKHYLLEKSRIVEPGPGERSYHIFYFLLRGATAEQKKEMGLKDISEYRYLNQSGCDTVPHMDDVAEFHDVCDALSTVGVTPEEMEDVWHGLSAVMSLGNIELNGDIEDEDSEASISESSSETMELVNHMLKADISTWLCRRSVGGGRGSVVIKTMNVLKSKDARDALAKAIYNKIFDWLVKKVNESLYVGDR
;
A
#
# COMPACT_ATOMS: atom_id res chain seq x y z
N ARG A 1 24.26 7.94 -0.34
CA ARG A 1 23.00 7.21 -0.45
C ARG A 1 22.42 7.43 -1.84
N ASN A 2 21.86 6.39 -2.43
CA ASN A 2 21.18 6.49 -3.72
C ASN A 2 19.72 6.88 -3.47
N ASP A 3 19.30 8.04 -3.96
CA ASP A 3 17.96 8.61 -3.75
C ASP A 3 16.83 7.79 -4.40
N ASN A 4 17.20 6.90 -5.34
CA ASN A 4 16.27 5.98 -6.01
C ASN A 4 16.83 4.54 -6.01
N SER A 5 17.03 3.96 -4.83
CA SER A 5 17.49 2.58 -4.70
C SER A 5 16.33 1.59 -4.71
N SER A 6 16.48 0.47 -5.42
CA SER A 6 15.51 -0.64 -5.39
C SER A 6 15.38 -1.19 -3.98
N ARG A 7 14.13 -1.35 -3.52
CA ARG A 7 13.77 -1.86 -2.19
C ARG A 7 13.26 -3.29 -2.24
N PHE A 8 13.56 -3.99 -3.32
CA PHE A 8 13.27 -5.40 -3.52
C PHE A 8 14.30 -6.01 -4.47
N GLY A 9 14.50 -7.32 -4.38
CA GLY A 9 15.26 -8.08 -5.36
C GLY A 9 14.39 -8.45 -6.56
N LYS A 10 14.96 -8.40 -7.76
CA LYS A 10 14.27 -8.77 -9.00
C LYS A 10 15.08 -9.83 -9.73
N PHE A 11 14.43 -10.91 -10.13
CA PHE A 11 14.96 -11.94 -11.02
C PHE A 11 14.17 -11.95 -12.31
N LEU A 12 14.84 -11.74 -13.42
CA LEU A 12 14.25 -11.78 -14.76
C LEU A 12 14.78 -13.02 -15.49
N ARG A 13 13.89 -13.91 -15.95
CA ARG A 13 14.19 -15.04 -16.82
C ARG A 13 13.78 -14.68 -18.24
N LEU A 14 14.72 -14.76 -19.18
CA LEU A 14 14.46 -14.60 -20.60
C LEU A 14 14.35 -15.98 -21.26
N GLU A 15 13.37 -16.12 -22.13
CA GLU A 15 13.14 -17.35 -22.90
C GLU A 15 13.56 -17.11 -24.34
N PHE A 16 14.40 -18.04 -24.88
CA PHE A 16 14.95 -17.94 -26.23
C PHE A 16 14.50 -19.12 -27.06
N TYR A 17 14.20 -18.84 -28.32
CA TYR A 17 13.97 -19.85 -29.36
C TYR A 17 14.69 -19.41 -30.61
N HIS A 18 15.55 -20.30 -31.18
CA HIS A 18 16.38 -20.01 -32.35
C HIS A 18 17.13 -18.67 -32.30
N GLY A 19 17.68 -18.30 -31.13
CA GLY A 19 18.44 -17.07 -30.92
C GLY A 19 17.59 -15.79 -30.78
N ARG A 20 16.27 -15.91 -30.74
CA ARG A 20 15.34 -14.78 -30.53
C ARG A 20 14.69 -14.89 -29.16
N ILE A 21 14.48 -13.74 -28.50
CA ILE A 21 13.69 -13.69 -27.28
C ILE A 21 12.22 -13.92 -27.66
N ILE A 22 11.60 -14.94 -27.03
CA ILE A 22 10.20 -15.31 -27.25
C ILE A 22 9.32 -15.02 -26.05
N GLY A 23 9.90 -14.68 -24.93
CA GLY A 23 9.17 -14.35 -23.70
C GLY A 23 10.10 -14.00 -22.56
N ALA A 24 9.51 -13.52 -21.49
CA ALA A 24 10.21 -13.28 -20.23
C ALA A 24 9.28 -13.52 -19.04
N SER A 25 9.87 -13.80 -17.88
CA SER A 25 9.14 -13.84 -16.62
C SER A 25 9.93 -13.19 -15.50
N MET A 26 9.25 -12.48 -14.62
CA MET A 26 9.82 -11.75 -13.49
C MET A 26 9.35 -12.33 -12.17
N LYS A 27 10.27 -12.47 -11.21
CA LYS A 27 9.96 -12.73 -9.80
C LYS A 27 10.58 -11.63 -8.95
N HIS A 28 9.90 -11.27 -7.87
CA HIS A 28 10.44 -10.34 -6.88
C HIS A 28 10.70 -11.04 -5.55
N TYR A 29 11.60 -10.46 -4.76
CA TYR A 29 12.01 -10.98 -3.46
C TYR A 29 12.25 -9.82 -2.49
N LEU A 30 11.98 -10.06 -1.20
CA LEU A 30 12.40 -9.18 -0.10
C LEU A 30 11.94 -7.73 -0.25
N LEU A 31 10.66 -7.53 -0.60
CA LEU A 31 10.08 -6.18 -0.57
C LEU A 31 10.18 -5.62 0.85
N GLU A 32 10.79 -4.42 1.00
CA GLU A 32 11.01 -3.72 2.27
C GLU A 32 9.68 -3.16 2.82
N LYS A 33 8.85 -4.03 3.42
CA LYS A 33 7.48 -3.68 3.86
C LYS A 33 7.45 -2.67 5.02
N SER A 34 8.49 -2.61 5.85
CA SER A 34 8.61 -1.64 6.95
C SER A 34 8.56 -0.20 6.45
N ARG A 35 9.14 0.08 5.28
CA ARG A 35 9.16 1.41 4.65
C ARG A 35 7.77 2.01 4.40
N ILE A 36 6.73 1.18 4.31
CA ILE A 36 5.36 1.62 4.06
C ILE A 36 4.85 2.42 5.26
N VAL A 37 5.12 1.96 6.47
CA VAL A 37 4.58 2.51 7.72
C VAL A 37 5.61 3.29 8.54
N GLU A 38 6.89 3.03 8.33
CA GLU A 38 8.00 3.65 9.08
C GLU A 38 9.24 3.78 8.19
N PRO A 39 9.29 4.79 7.31
CA PRO A 39 10.50 5.10 6.54
C PRO A 39 11.62 5.56 7.47
N GLY A 40 12.88 5.21 7.14
CA GLY A 40 14.05 5.65 7.91
C GLY A 40 14.20 7.18 7.91
N PRO A 41 14.87 7.76 8.94
CA PRO A 41 15.08 9.21 9.03
C PRO A 41 15.74 9.76 7.76
N GLY A 42 15.17 10.84 7.20
CA GLY A 42 15.64 11.47 5.96
C GLY A 42 15.42 10.62 4.71
N GLU A 43 14.57 9.58 4.76
CA GLU A 43 14.16 8.78 3.61
C GLU A 43 12.68 8.92 3.35
N ARG A 44 12.28 8.92 2.09
CA ARG A 44 10.86 8.80 1.72
C ARG A 44 10.33 7.38 2.00
N SER A 45 9.03 7.26 2.20
CA SER A 45 8.31 6.02 1.94
C SER A 45 8.43 5.64 0.45
N TYR A 46 7.64 4.72 -0.07
CA TYR A 46 7.68 4.40 -1.51
C TYR A 46 7.27 5.61 -2.35
N HIS A 47 8.02 5.89 -3.42
CA HIS A 47 7.82 7.07 -4.29
C HIS A 47 6.41 7.16 -4.83
N ILE A 48 5.78 6.03 -5.11
CA ILE A 48 4.42 5.97 -5.67
C ILE A 48 3.37 6.72 -4.86
N PHE A 49 3.52 6.81 -3.52
CA PHE A 49 2.63 7.59 -2.68
C PHE A 49 2.74 9.09 -2.99
N TYR A 50 3.95 9.59 -3.15
CA TYR A 50 4.23 11.00 -3.48
C TYR A 50 3.82 11.32 -4.91
N PHE A 51 4.05 10.39 -5.85
CA PHE A 51 3.60 10.49 -7.23
C PHE A 51 2.09 10.65 -7.29
N LEU A 52 1.34 9.78 -6.63
CA LEU A 52 -0.12 9.84 -6.55
C LEU A 52 -0.60 11.16 -5.95
N LEU A 53 -0.06 11.58 -4.80
CA LEU A 53 -0.49 12.79 -4.11
C LEU A 53 -0.24 14.07 -4.94
N ARG A 54 0.84 14.12 -5.70
CA ARG A 54 1.20 15.28 -6.53
C ARG A 54 0.59 15.23 -7.92
N GLY A 55 0.58 14.06 -8.55
CA GLY A 55 0.20 13.87 -9.95
C GLY A 55 -1.29 13.59 -10.21
N ALA A 56 -2.06 13.13 -9.22
CA ALA A 56 -3.49 12.87 -9.40
C ALA A 56 -4.27 14.13 -9.77
N THR A 57 -5.30 13.98 -10.60
CA THR A 57 -6.19 15.08 -10.99
C THR A 57 -6.99 15.62 -9.80
N ALA A 58 -7.59 16.80 -9.94
CA ALA A 58 -8.43 17.38 -8.89
C ALA A 58 -9.65 16.50 -8.57
N GLU A 59 -10.22 15.86 -9.57
CA GLU A 59 -11.34 14.91 -9.43
C GLU A 59 -10.92 13.69 -8.65
N GLN A 60 -9.80 13.06 -9.02
CA GLN A 60 -9.23 11.92 -8.32
C GLN A 60 -8.87 12.24 -6.87
N LYS A 61 -8.26 13.41 -6.63
CA LYS A 61 -7.94 13.87 -5.27
C LYS A 61 -9.19 14.01 -4.41
N LYS A 62 -10.26 14.57 -4.98
CA LYS A 62 -11.53 14.73 -4.27
C LYS A 62 -12.19 13.38 -3.99
N GLU A 63 -12.24 12.49 -4.96
CA GLU A 63 -12.86 11.16 -4.84
C GLU A 63 -12.18 10.30 -3.78
N MET A 64 -10.85 10.25 -3.82
CA MET A 64 -10.03 9.47 -2.89
C MET A 64 -9.77 10.20 -1.55
N GLY A 65 -10.28 11.42 -1.36
CA GLY A 65 -10.03 12.22 -0.17
C GLY A 65 -8.55 12.49 0.06
N LEU A 66 -7.75 12.66 -1.02
CA LEU A 66 -6.32 12.90 -0.91
C LEU A 66 -6.02 14.26 -0.29
N LYS A 67 -5.14 14.25 0.70
CA LYS A 67 -4.69 15.41 1.46
C LYS A 67 -3.24 15.77 1.11
N ASP A 68 -2.71 16.79 1.78
CA ASP A 68 -1.29 17.11 1.68
C ASP A 68 -0.42 15.99 2.28
N ILE A 69 0.81 15.83 1.80
CA ILE A 69 1.78 14.83 2.26
C ILE A 69 2.01 14.94 3.78
N SER A 70 2.05 16.16 4.29
CA SER A 70 2.24 16.47 5.71
C SER A 70 1.14 15.93 6.61
N GLU A 71 -0.05 15.65 6.06
CA GLU A 71 -1.19 15.12 6.79
C GLU A 71 -1.19 13.59 6.90
N TYR A 72 -0.29 12.89 6.18
CA TYR A 72 -0.20 11.43 6.23
C TYR A 72 0.91 10.96 7.17
N ARG A 73 0.52 10.33 8.27
CA ARG A 73 1.46 9.83 9.29
C ARG A 73 2.56 8.94 8.70
N TYR A 74 2.24 8.06 7.76
CA TYR A 74 3.25 7.16 7.16
C TYR A 74 4.22 7.87 6.22
N LEU A 75 3.97 9.12 5.83
CA LEU A 75 4.80 9.88 4.90
C LEU A 75 5.57 11.01 5.56
N ASN A 76 5.08 11.56 6.66
CA ASN A 76 5.65 12.77 7.29
C ASN A 76 6.66 12.50 8.39
N GLN A 77 6.83 11.23 8.83
CA GLN A 77 7.67 10.86 9.98
C GLN A 77 9.17 11.08 9.75
N SER A 78 9.62 10.93 8.51
CA SER A 78 11.05 10.95 8.18
C SER A 78 11.63 12.35 7.97
N GLY A 79 10.77 13.37 7.83
CA GLY A 79 11.16 14.73 7.46
C GLY A 79 11.65 14.86 6.01
N CYS A 80 11.38 13.87 5.15
CA CYS A 80 11.79 13.89 3.73
C CYS A 80 10.59 13.62 2.83
N ASP A 81 10.15 14.62 2.08
CA ASP A 81 9.04 14.55 1.13
C ASP A 81 9.44 14.80 -0.32
N THR A 82 10.70 15.20 -0.56
CA THR A 82 11.24 15.49 -1.89
C THR A 82 12.52 14.71 -2.16
N VAL A 83 12.81 14.47 -3.43
CA VAL A 83 14.08 13.90 -3.91
C VAL A 83 14.65 14.85 -4.97
N PRO A 84 15.93 15.25 -4.86
CA PRO A 84 16.56 16.08 -5.87
C PRO A 84 16.45 15.45 -7.27
N HIS A 85 16.15 16.28 -8.27
CA HIS A 85 16.04 15.88 -9.68
C HIS A 85 14.92 14.90 -10.02
N MET A 86 13.94 14.70 -9.14
CA MET A 86 12.76 13.88 -9.38
C MET A 86 11.51 14.79 -9.43
N ASP A 87 10.81 14.77 -10.55
CA ASP A 87 9.52 15.43 -10.73
C ASP A 87 8.40 14.39 -10.50
N ASP A 88 7.80 14.42 -9.32
CA ASP A 88 6.78 13.44 -8.92
C ASP A 88 5.53 13.49 -9.81
N VAL A 89 5.21 14.63 -10.45
CA VAL A 89 4.08 14.74 -11.39
C VAL A 89 4.41 14.04 -12.70
N ALA A 90 5.59 14.30 -13.24
CA ALA A 90 6.06 13.62 -14.46
C ALA A 90 6.16 12.10 -14.24
N GLU A 91 6.76 11.68 -13.13
CA GLU A 91 6.89 10.26 -12.75
C GLU A 91 5.51 9.58 -12.57
N PHE A 92 4.48 10.30 -12.07
CA PHE A 92 3.12 9.76 -12.01
C PHE A 92 2.56 9.43 -13.39
N HIS A 93 2.74 10.34 -14.35
CA HIS A 93 2.29 10.13 -15.72
C HIS A 93 3.06 8.97 -16.38
N ASP A 94 4.37 8.90 -16.18
CA ASP A 94 5.20 7.79 -16.69
C ASP A 94 4.75 6.44 -16.12
N VAL A 95 4.36 6.40 -14.83
CA VAL A 95 3.79 5.20 -14.21
C VAL A 95 2.45 4.83 -14.84
N CYS A 96 1.54 5.80 -15.06
CA CYS A 96 0.26 5.55 -15.71
C CYS A 96 0.45 4.97 -17.13
N ASP A 97 1.36 5.53 -17.91
CA ASP A 97 1.68 5.07 -19.26
C ASP A 97 2.30 3.66 -19.25
N ALA A 98 3.19 3.40 -18.29
CA ALA A 98 3.78 2.07 -18.11
C ALA A 98 2.73 1.02 -17.72
N LEU A 99 1.80 1.35 -16.82
CA LEU A 99 0.69 0.47 -16.43
C LEU A 99 -0.20 0.16 -17.64
N SER A 100 -0.55 1.17 -18.44
CA SER A 100 -1.32 1.00 -19.67
C SER A 100 -0.59 0.11 -20.67
N THR A 101 0.72 0.27 -20.81
CA THR A 101 1.57 -0.53 -21.71
C THR A 101 1.57 -2.02 -21.35
N VAL A 102 1.52 -2.36 -20.07
CA VAL A 102 1.42 -3.77 -19.60
C VAL A 102 -0.01 -4.30 -19.55
N GLY A 103 -0.98 -3.55 -20.07
CA GLY A 103 -2.38 -3.98 -20.21
C GLY A 103 -3.23 -3.80 -18.97
N VAL A 104 -2.85 -2.90 -18.05
CA VAL A 104 -3.72 -2.49 -16.94
C VAL A 104 -4.82 -1.59 -17.49
N THR A 105 -6.08 -1.92 -17.21
CA THR A 105 -7.23 -1.11 -17.65
C THR A 105 -7.38 0.15 -16.78
N PRO A 106 -8.10 1.18 -17.24
CA PRO A 106 -8.39 2.35 -16.43
C PRO A 106 -9.04 2.01 -15.08
N GLU A 107 -9.99 1.07 -15.05
CA GLU A 107 -10.68 0.64 -13.83
C GLU A 107 -9.73 -0.09 -12.87
N GLU A 108 -8.85 -0.94 -13.39
CA GLU A 108 -7.82 -1.61 -12.59
C GLU A 108 -6.81 -0.59 -12.03
N MET A 109 -6.50 0.46 -12.79
CA MET A 109 -5.62 1.53 -12.35
C MET A 109 -6.27 2.33 -11.20
N GLU A 110 -7.55 2.65 -11.29
CA GLU A 110 -8.31 3.28 -10.21
C GLU A 110 -8.31 2.42 -8.93
N ASP A 111 -8.52 1.11 -9.06
CA ASP A 111 -8.45 0.18 -7.91
C ASP A 111 -7.06 0.20 -7.25
N VAL A 112 -5.97 0.35 -8.04
CA VAL A 112 -4.61 0.52 -7.50
C VAL A 112 -4.49 1.84 -6.72
N TRP A 113 -4.98 2.94 -7.28
CA TRP A 113 -4.94 4.25 -6.61
C TRP A 113 -5.79 4.27 -5.34
N HIS A 114 -6.97 3.67 -5.35
CA HIS A 114 -7.80 3.47 -4.15
C HIS A 114 -7.06 2.66 -3.08
N GLY A 115 -6.42 1.56 -3.46
CA GLY A 115 -5.64 0.75 -2.54
C GLY A 115 -4.47 1.51 -1.91
N LEU A 116 -3.74 2.32 -2.69
CA LEU A 116 -2.64 3.15 -2.19
C LEU A 116 -3.15 4.27 -1.27
N SER A 117 -4.27 4.92 -1.63
CA SER A 117 -4.91 5.93 -0.78
C SER A 117 -5.39 5.33 0.55
N ALA A 118 -5.99 4.14 0.52
CA ALA A 118 -6.39 3.41 1.73
C ALA A 118 -5.18 3.11 2.63
N VAL A 119 -4.03 2.69 2.05
CA VAL A 119 -2.79 2.46 2.81
C VAL A 119 -2.34 3.72 3.53
N MET A 120 -2.32 4.87 2.85
CA MET A 120 -1.92 6.14 3.47
C MET A 120 -2.90 6.56 4.58
N SER A 121 -4.20 6.45 4.32
CA SER A 121 -5.28 6.84 5.24
C SER A 121 -5.35 5.95 6.48
N LEU A 122 -4.99 4.65 6.36
CA LEU A 122 -4.88 3.75 7.51
C LEU A 122 -3.93 4.30 8.58
N GLY A 123 -2.81 4.92 8.19
CA GLY A 123 -1.86 5.52 9.12
C GLY A 123 -2.45 6.62 9.99
N ASN A 124 -3.50 7.28 9.52
CA ASN A 124 -4.15 8.41 10.18
C ASN A 124 -5.29 7.98 11.12
N ILE A 125 -5.65 6.68 11.14
CA ILE A 125 -6.68 6.19 12.06
C ILE A 125 -6.12 6.20 13.48
N GLU A 126 -6.70 7.01 14.33
CA GLU A 126 -6.40 7.09 15.75
C GLU A 126 -7.18 6.04 16.54
N LEU A 127 -6.55 5.52 17.57
CA LEU A 127 -7.10 4.47 18.43
C LEU A 127 -7.12 4.97 19.86
N ASN A 128 -8.27 4.86 20.52
CA ASN A 128 -8.46 5.14 21.93
C ASN A 128 -8.19 3.88 22.78
N GLY A 129 -7.75 4.08 24.00
CA GLY A 129 -7.46 3.07 25.02
C GLY A 129 -6.22 3.45 25.81
N ASP A 130 -6.04 2.84 26.96
CA ASP A 130 -4.85 3.06 27.77
C ASP A 130 -3.68 2.23 27.25
N ILE A 131 -2.57 2.90 26.94
CA ILE A 131 -1.35 2.24 26.40
C ILE A 131 -0.60 1.50 27.53
N GLU A 132 -0.72 1.98 28.79
CA GLU A 132 -0.04 1.38 29.94
C GLU A 132 -0.79 0.19 30.50
N ASP A 133 -2.10 0.07 30.20
CA ASP A 133 -2.93 -1.06 30.62
C ASP A 133 -3.07 -2.07 29.46
N GLU A 134 -2.42 -3.24 29.62
CA GLU A 134 -2.48 -4.32 28.61
C GLU A 134 -3.88 -4.92 28.45
N ASP A 135 -4.76 -4.78 29.44
CA ASP A 135 -6.15 -5.27 29.42
C ASP A 135 -7.13 -4.20 28.90
N SER A 136 -6.68 -2.95 28.71
CA SER A 136 -7.50 -1.88 28.14
C SER A 136 -7.92 -2.19 26.71
N GLU A 137 -9.21 -2.21 26.45
CA GLU A 137 -9.77 -2.46 25.13
C GLU A 137 -9.60 -1.25 24.21
N ALA A 138 -9.07 -1.47 23.00
CA ALA A 138 -8.96 -0.44 21.99
C ALA A 138 -10.29 -0.22 21.26
N SER A 139 -10.52 1.04 20.88
CA SER A 139 -11.57 1.45 19.95
C SER A 139 -11.05 2.48 18.96
N ILE A 140 -11.70 2.59 17.80
CA ILE A 140 -11.41 3.65 16.83
C ILE A 140 -11.89 4.97 17.43
N SER A 141 -11.04 6.02 17.37
CA SER A 141 -11.40 7.36 17.82
C SER A 141 -12.53 7.94 16.96
N GLU A 142 -13.43 8.68 17.59
CA GLU A 142 -14.51 9.38 16.89
C GLU A 142 -13.96 10.37 15.85
N SER A 143 -12.80 11.00 16.12
CA SER A 143 -12.08 11.87 15.18
C SER A 143 -11.66 11.16 13.90
N SER A 144 -11.57 9.85 13.91
CA SER A 144 -11.18 9.02 12.76
C SER A 144 -12.34 8.38 12.00
N SER A 145 -13.59 8.67 12.39
CA SER A 145 -14.78 8.05 11.77
C SER A 145 -14.84 8.31 10.26
N GLU A 146 -14.67 9.55 9.83
CA GLU A 146 -14.67 9.90 8.40
C GLU A 146 -13.53 9.22 7.64
N THR A 147 -12.34 9.16 8.24
CA THR A 147 -11.18 8.47 7.65
C THR A 147 -11.46 6.97 7.53
N MET A 148 -12.12 6.37 8.52
CA MET A 148 -12.48 4.96 8.50
C MET A 148 -13.51 4.64 7.42
N GLU A 149 -14.54 5.48 7.27
CA GLU A 149 -15.54 5.36 6.21
C GLU A 149 -14.89 5.46 4.83
N LEU A 150 -13.97 6.41 4.64
CA LEU A 150 -13.21 6.57 3.41
C LEU A 150 -12.37 5.32 3.11
N VAL A 151 -11.66 4.77 4.09
CA VAL A 151 -10.88 3.53 3.94
C VAL A 151 -11.78 2.34 3.57
N ASN A 152 -12.92 2.17 4.24
CA ASN A 152 -13.88 1.13 3.93
C ASN A 152 -14.42 1.25 2.50
N HIS A 153 -14.72 2.48 2.06
CA HIS A 153 -15.16 2.76 0.69
C HIS A 153 -14.08 2.37 -0.33
N MET A 154 -12.84 2.85 -0.14
CA MET A 154 -11.72 2.54 -1.05
C MET A 154 -11.39 1.05 -1.12
N LEU A 155 -11.50 0.34 0.00
CA LEU A 155 -11.24 -1.11 0.05
C LEU A 155 -12.45 -1.95 -0.37
N LYS A 156 -13.61 -1.32 -0.58
CA LYS A 156 -14.89 -2.01 -0.85
C LYS A 156 -15.21 -3.08 0.22
N ALA A 157 -14.81 -2.83 1.47
CA ALA A 157 -14.92 -3.76 2.59
C ALA A 157 -14.97 -3.03 3.93
N ASP A 158 -15.81 -3.49 4.85
CA ASP A 158 -15.82 -2.98 6.23
C ASP A 158 -14.75 -3.69 7.06
N ILE A 159 -13.69 -2.97 7.39
CA ILE A 159 -12.57 -3.44 8.23
C ILE A 159 -12.62 -2.88 9.67
N SER A 160 -13.60 -2.02 9.99
CA SER A 160 -13.68 -1.29 11.25
C SER A 160 -13.59 -2.20 12.47
N THR A 161 -14.35 -3.29 12.44
CA THR A 161 -14.36 -4.27 13.54
C THR A 161 -12.99 -4.95 13.72
N TRP A 162 -12.30 -5.24 12.62
CA TRP A 162 -11.09 -6.05 12.66
C TRP A 162 -9.83 -5.28 13.03
N LEU A 163 -9.85 -3.96 13.03
CA LEU A 163 -8.73 -3.15 13.51
C LEU A 163 -8.52 -3.26 15.02
N CYS A 164 -9.61 -3.47 15.79
CA CYS A 164 -9.56 -3.57 17.26
C CYS A 164 -9.89 -4.97 17.77
N ARG A 165 -10.19 -5.94 16.92
CA ARG A 165 -10.59 -7.29 17.29
C ARG A 165 -9.84 -8.34 16.51
N ARG A 166 -9.62 -9.48 17.15
CA ARG A 166 -9.03 -10.67 16.50
C ARG A 166 -9.85 -11.91 16.80
N SER A 167 -9.86 -12.83 15.85
CA SER A 167 -10.38 -14.17 16.06
C SER A 167 -9.32 -15.04 16.76
N VAL A 168 -9.71 -15.77 17.78
CA VAL A 168 -8.86 -16.76 18.48
C VAL A 168 -9.56 -18.11 18.37
N GLY A 169 -8.82 -19.14 18.03
CA GLY A 169 -9.36 -20.50 18.03
C GLY A 169 -9.82 -20.90 19.43
N GLY A 170 -11.10 -21.22 19.58
CA GLY A 170 -11.65 -21.82 20.79
C GLY A 170 -11.51 -23.36 20.72
N GLY A 171 -11.59 -24.03 21.86
CA GLY A 171 -11.64 -25.50 21.88
C GLY A 171 -12.81 -26.06 21.07
N ARG A 172 -12.66 -27.25 20.49
CA ARG A 172 -13.66 -27.95 19.67
C ARG A 172 -14.09 -27.23 18.38
N GLY A 173 -13.23 -26.40 17.77
CA GLY A 173 -13.53 -25.72 16.50
C GLY A 173 -14.38 -24.44 16.64
N SER A 174 -14.64 -23.94 17.85
CA SER A 174 -15.27 -22.66 18.05
C SER A 174 -14.27 -21.51 17.78
N VAL A 175 -14.78 -20.38 17.28
CA VAL A 175 -14.02 -19.12 17.11
C VAL A 175 -14.50 -18.14 18.16
N VAL A 176 -13.58 -17.59 18.93
CA VAL A 176 -13.87 -16.53 19.90
C VAL A 176 -13.26 -15.22 19.37
N ILE A 177 -14.06 -14.17 19.32
CA ILE A 177 -13.60 -12.82 18.98
C ILE A 177 -13.18 -12.13 20.27
N LYS A 178 -11.94 -11.66 20.31
CA LYS A 178 -11.40 -10.89 21.46
C LYS A 178 -11.02 -9.50 21.00
N THR A 179 -11.30 -8.50 21.83
CA THR A 179 -10.79 -7.14 21.66
C THR A 179 -9.28 -7.13 21.91
N MET A 180 -8.59 -6.26 21.20
CA MET A 180 -7.15 -6.03 21.36
C MET A 180 -6.92 -4.72 22.12
N ASN A 181 -5.76 -4.59 22.75
CA ASN A 181 -5.33 -3.30 23.30
C ASN A 181 -4.80 -2.37 22.19
N VAL A 182 -4.52 -1.12 22.53
CA VAL A 182 -4.10 -0.06 21.57
C VAL A 182 -2.83 -0.46 20.81
N LEU A 183 -1.84 -1.06 21.47
CA LEU A 183 -0.58 -1.44 20.82
C LEU A 183 -0.82 -2.53 19.77
N LYS A 184 -1.54 -3.59 20.13
CA LYS A 184 -1.89 -4.68 19.20
C LYS A 184 -2.79 -4.21 18.05
N SER A 185 -3.66 -3.24 18.31
CA SER A 185 -4.51 -2.65 17.27
C SER A 185 -3.71 -1.77 16.30
N LYS A 186 -2.71 -1.03 16.79
CA LYS A 186 -1.74 -0.31 15.94
C LYS A 186 -0.94 -1.28 15.07
N ASP A 187 -0.44 -2.37 15.66
CA ASP A 187 0.29 -3.40 14.92
C ASP A 187 -0.59 -4.06 13.84
N ALA A 188 -1.86 -4.33 14.15
CA ALA A 188 -2.82 -4.88 13.19
C ALA A 188 -3.11 -3.92 12.04
N ARG A 189 -3.31 -2.63 12.32
CA ARG A 189 -3.45 -1.56 11.34
C ARG A 189 -2.24 -1.50 10.40
N ASP A 190 -1.04 -1.45 10.97
CA ASP A 190 0.21 -1.34 10.22
C ASP A 190 0.51 -2.63 9.43
N ALA A 191 0.12 -3.79 9.97
CA ALA A 191 0.20 -5.08 9.26
C ALA A 191 -0.77 -5.12 8.07
N LEU A 192 -1.99 -4.58 8.22
CA LEU A 192 -2.96 -4.48 7.14
C LEU A 192 -2.44 -3.55 6.02
N ALA A 193 -1.92 -2.37 6.35
CA ALA A 193 -1.32 -1.46 5.38
C ALA A 193 -0.20 -2.14 4.56
N LYS A 194 0.70 -2.85 5.26
CA LYS A 194 1.76 -3.64 4.61
C LYS A 194 1.22 -4.77 3.74
N ALA A 195 0.13 -5.41 4.16
CA ALA A 195 -0.48 -6.51 3.40
C ALA A 195 -1.17 -6.00 2.12
N ILE A 196 -1.90 -4.89 2.18
CA ILE A 196 -2.54 -4.27 1.01
C ILE A 196 -1.48 -3.88 -0.02
N TYR A 197 -0.46 -3.13 0.38
CA TYR A 197 0.61 -2.72 -0.53
C TYR A 197 1.32 -3.93 -1.17
N ASN A 198 1.62 -4.96 -0.37
CA ASN A 198 2.21 -6.19 -0.91
C ASN A 198 1.31 -6.88 -1.94
N LYS A 199 0.00 -6.90 -1.72
CA LYS A 199 -0.96 -7.50 -2.67
C LYS A 199 -1.06 -6.70 -3.97
N ILE A 200 -1.04 -5.37 -3.91
CA ILE A 200 -0.95 -4.50 -5.09
C ILE A 200 0.34 -4.81 -5.86
N PHE A 201 1.47 -4.93 -5.16
CA PHE A 201 2.75 -5.22 -5.78
C PHE A 201 2.79 -6.62 -6.41
N ASP A 202 2.28 -7.66 -5.71
CA ASP A 202 2.17 -9.02 -6.24
C ASP A 202 1.30 -9.06 -7.50
N TRP A 203 0.16 -8.34 -7.47
CA TRP A 203 -0.75 -8.22 -8.60
C TRP A 203 -0.08 -7.52 -9.79
N LEU A 204 0.65 -6.43 -9.55
CA LEU A 204 1.40 -5.73 -10.59
C LEU A 204 2.43 -6.65 -11.25
N VAL A 205 3.19 -7.41 -10.47
CA VAL A 205 4.16 -8.39 -10.99
C VAL A 205 3.47 -9.45 -11.85
N LYS A 206 2.27 -9.88 -11.45
CA LYS A 206 1.46 -10.82 -12.26
C LYS A 206 1.07 -10.19 -13.59
N LYS A 207 0.55 -8.94 -13.61
CA LYS A 207 0.20 -8.21 -14.84
C LYS A 207 1.40 -8.04 -15.78
N VAL A 208 2.55 -7.66 -15.25
CA VAL A 208 3.80 -7.58 -16.03
C VAL A 208 4.14 -8.93 -16.65
N ASN A 209 4.04 -10.02 -15.89
CA ASN A 209 4.31 -11.36 -16.42
C ASN A 209 3.31 -11.78 -17.51
N GLU A 210 2.03 -11.43 -17.36
CA GLU A 210 1.02 -11.69 -18.39
C GLU A 210 1.35 -10.95 -19.70
N SER A 211 1.83 -9.70 -19.62
CA SER A 211 2.24 -8.92 -20.79
C SER A 211 3.52 -9.43 -21.46
N LEU A 212 4.41 -10.07 -20.70
CA LEU A 212 5.67 -10.63 -21.17
C LEU A 212 5.54 -12.06 -21.72
N TYR A 213 4.38 -12.70 -21.49
CA TYR A 213 4.13 -14.06 -21.97
C TYR A 213 3.75 -14.02 -23.45
N VAL A 214 4.61 -14.50 -24.27
CA VAL A 214 4.31 -14.78 -25.69
C VAL A 214 3.91 -16.25 -25.75
N GLY A 215 2.60 -16.53 -25.72
CA GLY A 215 2.05 -17.88 -25.69
C GLY A 215 2.71 -18.82 -26.73
N ASP A 216 2.57 -20.12 -26.48
CA ASP A 216 3.05 -21.17 -27.38
C ASP A 216 2.63 -20.89 -28.84
N ARG A 217 3.59 -20.47 -29.67
CA ARG A 217 3.44 -20.37 -31.11
C ARG A 217 4.12 -21.54 -31.78
#